data_fc2f94f3384ddaf5545408a9f211d307
#
_entry.id   fc2f94f3384ddaf5545408a9f211d307
#
_cell.length_a   1.000
_cell.length_b   1.000
_cell.length_c   1.000
_cell.angle_alpha   90.00
_cell.angle_beta   90.00
_cell.angle_gamma   90.00
#
_symmetry.space_group_name_H-M   'P 1'
#
loop_
_entity.id
_entity.type
_entity.pdbx_description
1 polymer ?
#
loop_
_entity_poly.entity_id
_entity_poly.type
_entity_poly.pdbx_seq_one_letter_code
_entity_poly.pdbx_strand_id
1 'polypeptide(L)'
;MEAARLHAYTHEMDEALSFDTVDAPQPTHPTHVVVRVAGAGWCQTDNHIIEGMWDPYVDQPLPMTLGHENAGEVVATGEAVTTVTEGDQVICHPQATCGVCRPCRQGEDMYCEASFFPGLDTDGGFAEQLLTNERAVVPLPDGVDPVDIAPHADAGITAYHAAKKVARAVDPGDHVLVVGIGGLGHIGLQALAAMTATHITAIDVKAEARALARELGADATVDPTGEDVVAAVDAITDGGAAQLVDFVGSDVTTGYASDLLRAGGDHHVVGYGGHIHVPAQDLISNEVAYRGTLVGRYTELQELMALVAMDAVTLRSERFGFEAINDVAARLEAGQIEGRAVITPP
;
A
#
# COMPACT_ATOMS: atom_id res chain seq x y z
N MET A 1 -5.12 -13.07 -24.29
CA MET A 1 -4.98 -11.73 -23.70
C MET A 1 -3.51 -11.33 -23.67
N GLU A 2 -3.22 -10.03 -23.67
CA GLU A 2 -1.87 -9.52 -23.47
C GLU A 2 -1.53 -9.40 -21.99
N ALA A 3 -0.28 -9.71 -21.64
CA ALA A 3 0.24 -9.61 -20.28
C ALA A 3 1.72 -9.21 -20.28
N ALA A 4 2.12 -8.34 -19.34
CA ALA A 4 3.51 -7.99 -19.12
C ALA A 4 4.09 -8.93 -18.04
N ARG A 5 5.10 -9.73 -18.39
CA ARG A 5 5.58 -10.85 -17.58
C ARG A 5 7.05 -10.75 -17.26
N LEU A 6 7.40 -11.10 -16.04
CA LEU A 6 8.75 -11.31 -15.58
C LEU A 6 9.19 -12.73 -15.92
N HIS A 7 10.22 -12.89 -16.75
CA HIS A 7 10.77 -14.19 -17.14
C HIS A 7 11.97 -14.61 -16.30
N ALA A 8 12.73 -13.64 -15.80
CA ALA A 8 13.89 -13.85 -14.94
C ALA A 8 14.15 -12.58 -14.11
N TYR A 9 14.71 -12.76 -12.92
CA TYR A 9 15.12 -11.63 -12.08
C TYR A 9 16.21 -10.79 -12.76
N THR A 10 16.13 -9.47 -12.61
CA THR A 10 17.07 -8.51 -13.21
C THR A 10 17.15 -7.24 -12.38
N HIS A 11 18.23 -6.45 -12.56
CA HIS A 11 18.33 -5.08 -12.05
C HIS A 11 18.18 -4.04 -13.19
N GLU A 12 17.87 -4.46 -14.40
CA GLU A 12 17.65 -3.59 -15.56
C GLU A 12 16.13 -3.37 -15.71
N MET A 13 15.62 -2.32 -15.05
CA MET A 13 14.18 -2.05 -14.94
C MET A 13 13.52 -1.69 -16.28
N ASP A 14 14.25 -1.05 -17.19
CA ASP A 14 13.77 -0.59 -18.50
C ASP A 14 13.50 -1.73 -19.51
N GLU A 15 13.95 -2.95 -19.22
CA GLU A 15 13.72 -4.14 -20.03
C GLU A 15 13.25 -5.35 -19.20
N ALA A 16 12.76 -5.12 -17.99
CA ALA A 16 12.47 -6.19 -17.02
C ALA A 16 11.29 -7.08 -17.43
N LEU A 17 10.24 -6.49 -18.01
CA LEU A 17 9.03 -7.21 -18.38
C LEU A 17 8.92 -7.37 -19.90
N SER A 18 8.50 -8.57 -20.32
CA SER A 18 8.20 -8.90 -21.69
C SER A 18 6.69 -8.96 -21.92
N PHE A 19 6.23 -8.54 -23.11
CA PHE A 19 4.83 -8.65 -23.48
C PHE A 19 4.55 -10.01 -24.12
N ASP A 20 3.73 -10.82 -23.43
CA ASP A 20 3.35 -12.16 -23.86
C ASP A 20 1.85 -12.22 -24.20
N THR A 21 1.49 -13.07 -25.14
CA THR A 21 0.10 -13.49 -25.34
C THR A 21 -0.17 -14.76 -24.54
N VAL A 22 -1.04 -14.68 -23.56
CA VAL A 22 -1.41 -15.79 -22.66
C VAL A 22 -2.90 -16.10 -22.74
N ASP A 23 -3.31 -17.28 -22.28
CA ASP A 23 -4.72 -17.62 -22.16
C ASP A 23 -5.42 -16.71 -21.13
N ALA A 24 -6.62 -16.25 -21.45
CA ALA A 24 -7.43 -15.48 -20.52
C ALA A 24 -7.87 -16.37 -19.35
N PRO A 25 -7.80 -15.88 -18.09
CA PRO A 25 -8.19 -16.66 -16.93
C PRO A 25 -9.68 -17.00 -16.98
N GLN A 26 -10.02 -18.17 -16.39
CA GLN A 26 -11.40 -18.63 -16.28
C GLN A 26 -11.71 -18.94 -14.80
N PRO A 27 -12.99 -18.81 -14.36
CA PRO A 27 -13.37 -19.20 -13.01
C PRO A 27 -13.30 -20.73 -12.86
N THR A 28 -12.19 -21.26 -12.34
CA THR A 28 -11.97 -22.70 -12.12
C THR A 28 -12.44 -23.19 -10.76
N HIS A 29 -12.83 -22.27 -9.86
CA HIS A 29 -13.43 -22.57 -8.56
C HIS A 29 -14.80 -21.85 -8.44
N PRO A 30 -15.78 -22.41 -7.72
CA PRO A 30 -17.10 -21.79 -7.59
C PRO A 30 -17.12 -20.36 -7.04
N THR A 31 -16.11 -19.94 -6.31
CA THR A 31 -15.97 -18.60 -5.73
C THR A 31 -15.02 -17.67 -6.49
N HIS A 32 -14.47 -18.13 -7.62
CA HIS A 32 -13.57 -17.30 -8.41
C HIS A 32 -14.31 -16.15 -9.11
N VAL A 33 -13.61 -15.04 -9.26
CA VAL A 33 -14.03 -13.85 -9.99
C VAL A 33 -12.93 -13.48 -10.98
N VAL A 34 -13.30 -13.19 -12.22
CA VAL A 34 -12.40 -12.64 -13.23
C VAL A 34 -12.72 -11.16 -13.39
N VAL A 35 -11.71 -10.32 -13.27
CA VAL A 35 -11.82 -8.87 -13.42
C VAL A 35 -11.08 -8.44 -14.68
N ARG A 36 -11.74 -7.71 -15.57
CA ARG A 36 -11.07 -6.92 -16.62
C ARG A 36 -10.42 -5.74 -15.95
N VAL A 37 -9.10 -5.66 -15.99
CA VAL A 37 -8.32 -4.63 -15.31
C VAL A 37 -8.47 -3.31 -16.05
N ALA A 38 -9.02 -2.30 -15.38
CA ALA A 38 -9.07 -0.93 -15.88
C ALA A 38 -7.82 -0.15 -15.50
N GLY A 39 -7.29 -0.39 -14.30
CA GLY A 39 -6.07 0.18 -13.80
C GLY A 39 -5.33 -0.79 -12.89
N ALA A 40 -4.00 -0.81 -13.00
CA ALA A 40 -3.09 -1.53 -12.13
C ALA A 40 -2.02 -0.57 -11.59
N GLY A 41 -1.97 -0.38 -10.26
CA GLY A 41 -0.95 0.45 -9.63
C GLY A 41 0.42 -0.21 -9.69
N TRP A 42 1.46 0.60 -9.87
CA TRP A 42 2.86 0.15 -9.76
C TRP A 42 3.40 0.47 -8.38
N CYS A 43 3.89 -0.55 -7.67
CA CYS A 43 4.45 -0.45 -6.33
C CYS A 43 5.95 -0.67 -6.33
N GLN A 44 6.66 -0.15 -5.32
CA GLN A 44 8.07 -0.48 -5.11
C GLN A 44 8.29 -1.98 -4.91
N THR A 45 7.29 -2.68 -4.40
CA THR A 45 7.31 -4.14 -4.28
C THR A 45 7.46 -4.84 -5.63
N ASP A 46 6.87 -4.29 -6.73
CA ASP A 46 7.07 -4.85 -8.07
C ASP A 46 8.55 -4.76 -8.49
N ASN A 47 9.23 -3.63 -8.22
CA ASN A 47 10.66 -3.51 -8.45
C ASN A 47 11.46 -4.53 -7.61
N HIS A 48 11.13 -4.67 -6.32
CA HIS A 48 11.78 -5.66 -5.46
C HIS A 48 11.54 -7.12 -5.91
N ILE A 49 10.39 -7.42 -6.50
CA ILE A 49 10.13 -8.72 -7.13
C ILE A 49 11.02 -8.91 -8.35
N ILE A 50 11.11 -7.89 -9.22
CA ILE A 50 11.97 -7.91 -10.42
C ILE A 50 13.42 -8.18 -10.03
N GLU A 51 13.91 -7.61 -8.94
CA GLU A 51 15.26 -7.83 -8.39
C GLU A 51 15.45 -9.18 -7.70
N GLY A 52 14.39 -9.96 -7.49
CA GLY A 52 14.45 -11.25 -6.80
C GLY A 52 14.54 -11.13 -5.27
N MET A 53 14.26 -9.98 -4.67
CA MET A 53 14.31 -9.80 -3.21
C MET A 53 13.26 -10.66 -2.49
N TRP A 54 12.17 -11.02 -3.15
CA TRP A 54 11.10 -11.84 -2.60
C TRP A 54 11.29 -13.35 -2.77
N ASP A 55 12.22 -13.79 -3.65
CA ASP A 55 12.50 -15.22 -3.91
C ASP A 55 12.75 -16.07 -2.65
N PRO A 56 13.41 -15.56 -1.59
CA PRO A 56 13.57 -16.33 -0.35
C PRO A 56 12.31 -16.47 0.50
N TYR A 57 11.26 -15.72 0.21
CA TYR A 57 10.04 -15.62 1.05
C TYR A 57 8.79 -16.16 0.36
N VAL A 58 8.74 -16.11 -0.97
CA VAL A 58 7.59 -16.49 -1.78
C VAL A 58 8.06 -17.30 -2.97
N ASP A 59 7.43 -18.45 -3.21
CA ASP A 59 7.66 -19.27 -4.40
C ASP A 59 7.01 -18.58 -5.62
N GLN A 60 7.82 -17.92 -6.44
CA GLN A 60 7.36 -17.17 -7.62
C GLN A 60 7.49 -18.02 -8.87
N PRO A 61 6.38 -18.43 -9.51
CA PRO A 61 6.40 -19.33 -10.67
C PRO A 61 6.75 -18.57 -11.95
N LEU A 62 8.02 -18.23 -12.15
CA LEU A 62 8.46 -17.57 -13.39
C LEU A 62 8.29 -18.47 -14.64
N PRO A 63 7.82 -17.92 -15.79
CA PRO A 63 7.45 -16.52 -15.99
C PRO A 63 6.09 -16.18 -15.34
N MET A 64 5.99 -14.99 -14.70
CA MET A 64 4.82 -14.55 -13.96
C MET A 64 4.41 -13.13 -14.36
N THR A 65 3.11 -12.87 -14.42
CA THR A 65 2.56 -11.51 -14.57
C THR A 65 2.56 -10.81 -13.21
N LEU A 66 3.18 -9.64 -13.12
CA LEU A 66 3.19 -8.83 -11.89
C LEU A 66 1.94 -7.94 -11.78
N GLY A 67 1.92 -7.02 -10.81
CA GLY A 67 0.83 -6.07 -10.57
C GLY A 67 -0.19 -6.57 -9.56
N HIS A 68 -0.09 -6.06 -8.34
CA HIS A 68 -0.93 -6.47 -7.21
C HIS A 68 -1.91 -5.38 -6.75
N GLU A 69 -1.95 -4.21 -7.39
CA GLU A 69 -2.84 -3.09 -7.09
C GLU A 69 -3.89 -2.92 -8.19
N ASN A 70 -5.01 -3.63 -8.11
CA ASN A 70 -5.91 -3.80 -9.23
C ASN A 70 -7.32 -3.30 -8.97
N ALA A 71 -7.90 -2.63 -9.98
CA ALA A 71 -9.31 -2.29 -10.05
C ALA A 71 -9.83 -2.41 -11.48
N GLY A 72 -11.13 -2.68 -11.63
CA GLY A 72 -11.72 -2.87 -12.94
C GLY A 72 -13.16 -3.36 -12.90
N GLU A 73 -13.57 -4.09 -13.92
CA GLU A 73 -14.93 -4.59 -14.11
C GLU A 73 -14.98 -6.12 -14.01
N VAL A 74 -15.93 -6.66 -13.28
CA VAL A 74 -16.19 -8.10 -13.22
C VAL A 74 -16.67 -8.59 -14.58
N VAL A 75 -15.99 -9.57 -15.18
CA VAL A 75 -16.33 -10.12 -16.50
C VAL A 75 -16.73 -11.59 -16.47
N ALA A 76 -16.41 -12.32 -15.40
CA ALA A 76 -16.90 -13.69 -15.19
C ALA A 76 -16.89 -14.05 -13.71
N THR A 77 -17.85 -14.87 -13.30
CA THR A 77 -17.97 -15.35 -11.91
C THR A 77 -18.18 -16.85 -11.86
N GLY A 78 -17.66 -17.48 -10.79
CA GLY A 78 -17.98 -18.85 -10.44
C GLY A 78 -19.41 -18.98 -9.90
N GLU A 79 -19.96 -20.18 -9.93
CA GLU A 79 -21.38 -20.46 -9.63
C GLU A 79 -21.82 -20.15 -8.18
N ALA A 80 -20.87 -20.04 -7.24
CA ALA A 80 -21.15 -19.74 -5.84
C ALA A 80 -20.93 -18.27 -5.48
N VAL A 81 -20.51 -17.43 -6.43
CA VAL A 81 -20.35 -15.97 -6.21
C VAL A 81 -21.72 -15.33 -6.05
N THR A 82 -21.90 -14.50 -5.02
CA THR A 82 -23.16 -13.88 -4.65
C THR A 82 -23.07 -12.37 -4.38
N THR A 83 -21.86 -11.85 -4.17
CA THR A 83 -21.62 -10.46 -3.75
C THR A 83 -21.42 -9.51 -4.90
N VAL A 84 -21.06 -10.03 -6.08
CA VAL A 84 -20.86 -9.27 -7.32
C VAL A 84 -21.43 -10.00 -8.52
N THR A 85 -21.69 -9.26 -9.59
CA THR A 85 -22.15 -9.76 -10.90
C THR A 85 -21.31 -9.19 -12.03
N GLU A 86 -21.38 -9.81 -13.21
CA GLU A 86 -20.76 -9.27 -14.42
C GLU A 86 -21.22 -7.82 -14.69
N GLY A 87 -20.27 -6.94 -14.97
CA GLY A 87 -20.50 -5.50 -15.16
C GLY A 87 -20.25 -4.63 -13.92
N ASP A 88 -20.14 -5.22 -12.72
CA ASP A 88 -19.85 -4.48 -11.51
C ASP A 88 -18.42 -3.92 -11.52
N GLN A 89 -18.26 -2.65 -11.13
CA GLN A 89 -16.96 -2.02 -10.94
C GLN A 89 -16.44 -2.37 -9.56
N VAL A 90 -15.19 -2.83 -9.49
CA VAL A 90 -14.58 -3.33 -8.25
C VAL A 90 -13.14 -2.87 -8.07
N ILE A 91 -12.71 -2.80 -6.81
CA ILE A 91 -11.30 -2.80 -6.42
C ILE A 91 -10.97 -4.15 -5.79
N CYS A 92 -9.78 -4.68 -6.07
CA CYS A 92 -9.35 -5.99 -5.61
C CYS A 92 -8.46 -5.87 -4.38
N HIS A 93 -8.89 -6.43 -3.24
CA HIS A 93 -7.96 -6.68 -2.13
C HIS A 93 -6.83 -7.57 -2.65
N PRO A 94 -5.55 -7.29 -2.33
CA PRO A 94 -4.44 -7.97 -3.00
C PRO A 94 -4.35 -9.45 -2.65
N GLN A 95 -4.92 -9.88 -1.51
CA GLN A 95 -4.97 -11.29 -1.11
C GLN A 95 -6.36 -11.90 -1.34
N ALA A 96 -6.41 -12.95 -2.13
CA ALA A 96 -7.59 -13.79 -2.32
C ALA A 96 -7.64 -14.87 -1.21
N THR A 97 -8.45 -14.66 -0.19
CA THR A 97 -8.42 -15.40 1.07
C THR A 97 -9.39 -16.59 1.13
N CYS A 98 -9.09 -17.60 1.93
CA CYS A 98 -9.90 -18.83 2.01
C CYS A 98 -11.24 -18.69 2.77
N GLY A 99 -11.40 -17.68 3.62
CA GLY A 99 -12.61 -17.41 4.41
C GLY A 99 -12.88 -18.35 5.59
N VAL A 100 -12.13 -19.44 5.74
CA VAL A 100 -12.44 -20.51 6.70
C VAL A 100 -11.39 -20.71 7.79
N CYS A 101 -10.14 -20.31 7.57
CA CYS A 101 -9.10 -20.36 8.60
C CYS A 101 -9.39 -19.39 9.75
N ARG A 102 -8.65 -19.52 10.84
CA ARG A 102 -8.87 -18.70 12.04
C ARG A 102 -8.71 -17.18 11.75
N PRO A 103 -7.63 -16.70 11.11
CA PRO A 103 -7.50 -15.29 10.76
C PRO A 103 -8.68 -14.76 9.92
N CYS A 104 -9.08 -15.46 8.86
CA CYS A 104 -10.22 -15.05 8.03
C CYS A 104 -11.51 -14.92 8.83
N ARG A 105 -11.78 -15.84 9.78
CA ARG A 105 -12.96 -15.79 10.65
C ARG A 105 -12.91 -14.63 11.66
N GLN A 106 -11.73 -14.09 11.91
CA GLN A 106 -11.50 -12.92 12.75
C GLN A 106 -11.50 -11.59 11.95
N GLY A 107 -11.62 -11.68 10.61
CA GLY A 107 -11.51 -10.53 9.70
C GLY A 107 -10.08 -10.01 9.56
N GLU A 108 -9.10 -10.88 9.79
CA GLU A 108 -7.67 -10.58 9.64
C GLU A 108 -7.16 -11.23 8.35
N ASP A 109 -7.65 -10.70 7.22
CA ASP A 109 -7.47 -11.28 5.89
C ASP A 109 -5.99 -11.41 5.51
N MET A 110 -5.16 -10.43 5.90
CA MET A 110 -3.72 -10.43 5.64
C MET A 110 -2.95 -11.60 6.28
N TYR A 111 -3.55 -12.31 7.23
CA TYR A 111 -2.94 -13.49 7.88
C TYR A 111 -3.56 -14.80 7.42
N CYS A 112 -4.25 -14.83 6.28
CA CYS A 112 -4.86 -16.05 5.75
C CYS A 112 -3.78 -17.11 5.49
N GLU A 113 -4.02 -18.33 6.00
CA GLU A 113 -3.08 -19.46 5.89
C GLU A 113 -3.11 -20.15 4.53
N ALA A 114 -4.10 -19.81 3.68
CA ALA A 114 -4.32 -20.43 2.37
C ALA A 114 -4.87 -19.40 1.37
N SER A 115 -4.26 -18.23 1.34
CA SER A 115 -4.50 -17.23 0.30
C SER A 115 -3.62 -17.46 -0.92
N PHE A 116 -4.02 -16.89 -2.05
CA PHE A 116 -3.11 -16.57 -3.14
C PHE A 116 -3.08 -15.06 -3.34
N PHE A 117 -1.96 -14.56 -3.84
CA PHE A 117 -1.68 -13.13 -3.94
C PHE A 117 -1.33 -12.78 -5.40
N PRO A 118 -2.33 -12.39 -6.23
CA PRO A 118 -2.09 -12.03 -7.62
C PRO A 118 -1.02 -10.94 -7.75
N GLY A 119 -0.03 -11.19 -8.60
CA GLY A 119 1.12 -10.30 -8.79
C GLY A 119 2.30 -10.57 -7.84
N LEU A 120 2.16 -11.52 -6.89
CA LEU A 120 3.22 -11.91 -5.97
C LEU A 120 3.52 -13.42 -6.03
N ASP A 121 2.51 -14.28 -5.99
CA ASP A 121 2.62 -15.75 -6.03
C ASP A 121 1.80 -16.41 -7.15
N THR A 122 0.93 -15.63 -7.79
CA THR A 122 0.15 -16.00 -8.97
C THR A 122 0.13 -14.84 -9.95
N ASP A 123 -0.32 -15.09 -11.20
CA ASP A 123 -0.43 -14.04 -12.23
C ASP A 123 -1.30 -12.88 -11.75
N GLY A 124 -0.79 -11.65 -11.88
CA GLY A 124 -1.36 -10.39 -11.44
C GLY A 124 -2.03 -9.56 -12.52
N GLY A 125 -2.20 -8.28 -12.26
CA GLY A 125 -3.01 -7.37 -13.06
C GLY A 125 -2.25 -6.53 -14.11
N PHE A 126 -0.96 -6.73 -14.33
CA PHE A 126 -0.31 -6.17 -15.52
C PHE A 126 -0.68 -6.99 -16.76
N ALA A 127 -1.98 -7.11 -16.97
CA ALA A 127 -2.64 -7.86 -18.04
C ALA A 127 -4.06 -7.33 -18.26
N GLU A 128 -4.71 -7.72 -19.37
CA GLU A 128 -6.11 -7.36 -19.63
C GLU A 128 -7.10 -7.90 -18.58
N GLN A 129 -6.81 -9.07 -17.99
CA GLN A 129 -7.70 -9.72 -17.02
C GLN A 129 -6.92 -10.35 -15.87
N LEU A 130 -7.54 -10.33 -14.70
CA LEU A 130 -7.03 -10.85 -13.44
C LEU A 130 -7.98 -11.92 -12.89
N LEU A 131 -7.44 -13.02 -12.35
CA LEU A 131 -8.19 -14.00 -11.56
C LEU A 131 -8.04 -13.69 -10.07
N THR A 132 -9.17 -13.61 -9.39
CA THR A 132 -9.21 -13.48 -7.92
C THR A 132 -10.38 -14.29 -7.36
N ASN A 133 -10.82 -14.04 -6.14
CA ASN A 133 -12.01 -14.66 -5.58
C ASN A 133 -12.99 -13.63 -5.01
N GLU A 134 -14.24 -14.06 -4.74
CA GLU A 134 -15.31 -13.22 -4.22
C GLU A 134 -14.91 -12.45 -2.95
N ARG A 135 -14.07 -13.03 -2.09
CA ARG A 135 -13.62 -12.42 -0.84
C ARG A 135 -12.57 -11.31 -1.01
N ALA A 136 -12.04 -11.17 -2.20
CA ALA A 136 -11.07 -10.14 -2.51
C ALA A 136 -11.66 -8.96 -3.30
N VAL A 137 -12.89 -9.05 -3.81
CA VAL A 137 -13.48 -7.97 -4.59
C VAL A 137 -14.38 -7.08 -3.72
N VAL A 138 -14.17 -5.78 -3.80
CA VAL A 138 -14.96 -4.75 -3.14
C VAL A 138 -15.67 -3.93 -4.22
N PRO A 139 -17.01 -3.95 -4.28
CA PRO A 139 -17.76 -3.10 -5.20
C PRO A 139 -17.45 -1.62 -4.95
N LEU A 140 -17.23 -0.88 -6.04
CA LEU A 140 -16.95 0.55 -5.95
C LEU A 140 -18.24 1.35 -5.72
N PRO A 141 -18.18 2.44 -4.95
CA PRO A 141 -19.26 3.40 -4.86
C PRO A 141 -19.56 4.05 -6.23
N ASP A 142 -20.79 4.48 -6.45
CA ASP A 142 -21.19 5.18 -7.68
C ASP A 142 -20.29 6.39 -7.95
N GLY A 143 -19.82 6.50 -9.18
CA GLY A 143 -19.01 7.64 -9.65
C GLY A 143 -17.51 7.53 -9.34
N VAL A 144 -17.04 6.48 -8.69
CA VAL A 144 -15.62 6.22 -8.48
C VAL A 144 -15.05 5.52 -9.72
N ASP A 145 -14.05 6.13 -10.36
CA ASP A 145 -13.34 5.54 -11.52
C ASP A 145 -12.32 4.49 -11.05
N PRO A 146 -12.42 3.22 -11.47
CA PRO A 146 -11.48 2.18 -11.06
C PRO A 146 -10.03 2.49 -11.43
N VAL A 147 -9.77 3.21 -12.52
CA VAL A 147 -8.40 3.60 -12.91
C VAL A 147 -7.77 4.51 -11.85
N ASP A 148 -8.53 5.50 -11.36
CA ASP A 148 -8.02 6.48 -10.41
C ASP A 148 -7.69 5.89 -9.05
N ILE A 149 -8.37 4.79 -8.69
CA ILE A 149 -8.27 4.25 -7.32
C ILE A 149 -7.50 2.93 -7.23
N ALA A 150 -7.05 2.37 -8.34
CA ALA A 150 -6.35 1.09 -8.35
C ALA A 150 -5.21 0.97 -7.32
N PRO A 151 -4.35 1.98 -7.09
CA PRO A 151 -3.32 1.92 -6.07
C PRO A 151 -3.84 1.80 -4.62
N HIS A 152 -5.12 2.09 -4.38
CA HIS A 152 -5.70 1.86 -3.06
C HIS A 152 -5.85 0.36 -2.74
N ALA A 153 -5.74 -0.52 -3.73
CA ALA A 153 -5.81 -1.96 -3.54
C ALA A 153 -4.71 -2.50 -2.61
N ASP A 154 -3.49 -1.93 -2.66
CA ASP A 154 -2.40 -2.27 -1.73
C ASP A 154 -1.82 -1.05 -1.02
N ALA A 155 -1.29 -0.05 -1.73
CA ALA A 155 -0.70 1.12 -1.07
C ALA A 155 -1.73 1.84 -0.19
N GLY A 156 -2.95 2.00 -0.68
CA GLY A 156 -4.01 2.67 0.06
C GLY A 156 -4.45 1.90 1.29
N ILE A 157 -4.79 0.61 1.15
CA ILE A 157 -5.23 -0.21 2.28
C ILE A 157 -4.11 -0.35 3.33
N THR A 158 -2.85 -0.49 2.92
CA THR A 158 -1.70 -0.58 3.81
C THR A 158 -1.53 0.72 4.63
N ALA A 159 -1.61 1.87 3.97
CA ALA A 159 -1.55 3.16 4.62
C ALA A 159 -2.76 3.39 5.57
N TYR A 160 -3.97 3.01 5.13
CA TYR A 160 -5.18 3.09 5.93
C TYR A 160 -5.12 2.18 7.17
N HIS A 161 -4.64 0.95 7.01
CA HIS A 161 -4.48 0.01 8.13
C HIS A 161 -3.51 0.54 9.20
N ALA A 162 -2.38 1.12 8.78
CA ALA A 162 -1.46 1.80 9.68
C ALA A 162 -2.14 2.97 10.41
N ALA A 163 -2.80 3.86 9.66
CA ALA A 163 -3.54 4.99 10.20
C ALA A 163 -4.63 4.57 11.18
N LYS A 164 -5.35 3.49 10.88
CA LYS A 164 -6.41 2.96 11.76
C LYS A 164 -5.87 2.34 13.05
N LYS A 165 -4.68 1.72 13.03
CA LYS A 165 -3.99 1.28 14.26
C LYS A 165 -3.67 2.48 15.14
N VAL A 166 -3.11 3.54 14.56
CA VAL A 166 -2.82 4.80 15.25
C VAL A 166 -4.08 5.43 15.83
N ALA A 167 -5.13 5.57 14.99
CA ALA A 167 -6.40 6.19 15.41
C ALA A 167 -7.07 5.52 16.62
N ARG A 168 -6.77 4.24 16.86
CA ARG A 168 -7.26 3.50 18.05
C ARG A 168 -6.41 3.71 19.31
N ALA A 169 -5.22 4.32 19.17
CA ALA A 169 -4.20 4.43 20.21
C ALA A 169 -3.91 5.89 20.60
N VAL A 170 -4.63 6.85 20.03
CA VAL A 170 -4.42 8.28 20.31
C VAL A 170 -5.66 8.94 20.92
N ASP A 171 -5.42 9.95 21.71
CA ASP A 171 -6.44 10.86 22.23
C ASP A 171 -6.45 12.18 21.44
N PRO A 172 -7.56 12.94 21.46
CA PRO A 172 -7.61 14.29 20.87
C PRO A 172 -6.50 15.20 21.44
N GLY A 173 -5.74 15.83 20.52
CA GLY A 173 -4.61 16.68 20.87
C GLY A 173 -3.27 15.98 20.99
N ASP A 174 -3.20 14.65 20.88
CA ASP A 174 -1.93 13.93 20.77
C ASP A 174 -1.17 14.33 19.50
N HIS A 175 0.15 14.22 19.52
CA HIS A 175 1.01 14.40 18.35
C HIS A 175 1.27 13.06 17.67
N VAL A 176 1.11 13.04 16.32
CA VAL A 176 1.40 11.90 15.45
C VAL A 176 2.41 12.33 14.40
N LEU A 177 3.46 11.53 14.21
CA LEU A 177 4.47 11.75 13.17
C LEU A 177 4.19 10.84 11.97
N VAL A 178 4.31 11.37 10.77
CA VAL A 178 4.25 10.64 9.51
C VAL A 178 5.56 10.83 8.77
N VAL A 179 6.35 9.77 8.64
CA VAL A 179 7.65 9.76 7.98
C VAL A 179 7.52 9.22 6.57
N GLY A 180 7.92 10.04 5.58
CA GLY A 180 7.81 9.72 4.16
C GLY A 180 6.41 10.03 3.59
N ILE A 181 6.30 11.12 2.83
CA ILE A 181 5.05 11.57 2.18
C ILE A 181 5.07 11.21 0.68
N GLY A 182 5.49 9.99 0.41
CA GLY A 182 5.49 9.39 -0.92
C GLY A 182 4.18 8.66 -1.24
N GLY A 183 4.29 7.57 -2.01
CA GLY A 183 3.16 6.78 -2.53
C GLY A 183 2.18 6.25 -1.49
N LEU A 184 2.62 5.97 -0.26
CA LEU A 184 1.75 5.52 0.85
C LEU A 184 1.48 6.66 1.83
N GLY A 185 2.51 7.45 2.17
CA GLY A 185 2.41 8.43 3.25
C GLY A 185 1.40 9.54 2.99
N HIS A 186 1.22 10.00 1.73
CA HIS A 186 0.21 11.00 1.40
C HIS A 186 -1.23 10.48 1.61
N ILE A 187 -1.46 9.16 1.46
CA ILE A 187 -2.75 8.51 1.75
C ILE A 187 -2.92 8.35 3.26
N GLY A 188 -1.90 7.83 3.95
CA GLY A 188 -1.93 7.60 5.40
C GLY A 188 -2.15 8.87 6.20
N LEU A 189 -1.54 9.97 5.79
CA LEU A 189 -1.72 11.29 6.40
C LEU A 189 -3.18 11.75 6.30
N GLN A 190 -3.80 11.68 5.12
CA GLN A 190 -5.21 12.04 4.93
C GLN A 190 -6.15 11.14 5.74
N ALA A 191 -5.87 9.83 5.76
CA ALA A 191 -6.64 8.88 6.56
C ALA A 191 -6.57 9.22 8.06
N LEU A 192 -5.40 9.58 8.58
CA LEU A 192 -5.23 10.05 9.96
C LEU A 192 -6.03 11.34 10.22
N ALA A 193 -5.91 12.33 9.34
CA ALA A 193 -6.65 13.59 9.46
C ALA A 193 -8.17 13.38 9.42
N ALA A 194 -8.65 12.41 8.63
CA ALA A 194 -10.08 12.07 8.56
C ALA A 194 -10.60 11.31 9.80
N MET A 195 -9.73 10.55 10.48
CA MET A 195 -10.14 9.66 11.58
C MET A 195 -9.84 10.20 12.98
N THR A 196 -8.98 11.22 13.12
CA THR A 196 -8.48 11.66 14.42
C THR A 196 -8.57 13.17 14.60
N ALA A 197 -8.49 13.64 15.85
CA ALA A 197 -8.32 15.05 16.21
C ALA A 197 -6.92 15.27 16.80
N THR A 198 -5.89 14.71 16.16
CA THR A 198 -4.49 14.80 16.57
C THR A 198 -3.75 15.90 15.81
N HIS A 199 -2.59 16.30 16.33
CA HIS A 199 -1.65 17.14 15.60
C HIS A 199 -0.74 16.29 14.74
N ILE A 200 -0.80 16.45 13.42
CA ILE A 200 -0.02 15.65 12.47
C ILE A 200 1.22 16.45 12.02
N THR A 201 2.41 15.89 12.27
CA THR A 201 3.67 16.42 11.77
C THR A 201 4.24 15.47 10.72
N ALA A 202 4.45 15.98 9.49
CA ALA A 202 5.04 15.21 8.40
C ALA A 202 6.55 15.43 8.30
N ILE A 203 7.30 14.35 8.14
CA ILE A 203 8.78 14.36 8.01
C ILE A 203 9.13 13.81 6.63
N ASP A 204 9.76 14.61 5.78
CA ASP A 204 10.22 14.19 4.46
C ASP A 204 11.43 15.00 3.98
N VAL A 205 12.34 14.37 3.25
CA VAL A 205 13.53 15.01 2.69
C VAL A 205 13.21 15.96 1.52
N LYS A 206 12.11 15.66 0.76
CA LYS A 206 11.70 16.43 -0.41
C LYS A 206 10.84 17.63 -0.01
N ALA A 207 11.18 18.82 -0.47
CA ALA A 207 10.41 20.05 -0.20
C ALA A 207 8.98 19.97 -0.77
N GLU A 208 8.82 19.36 -1.94
CA GLU A 208 7.54 19.16 -2.62
C GLU A 208 6.62 18.23 -1.80
N ALA A 209 7.16 17.15 -1.24
CA ALA A 209 6.43 16.24 -0.36
C ALA A 209 5.98 16.94 0.93
N ARG A 210 6.83 17.79 1.53
CA ARG A 210 6.45 18.59 2.69
C ARG A 210 5.38 19.64 2.36
N ALA A 211 5.43 20.25 1.16
CA ALA A 211 4.37 21.15 0.69
C ALA A 211 3.05 20.42 0.52
N LEU A 212 3.06 19.27 -0.15
CA LEU A 212 1.90 18.39 -0.30
C LEU A 212 1.32 17.97 1.06
N ALA A 213 2.16 17.61 2.04
CA ALA A 213 1.69 17.24 3.37
C ALA A 213 0.84 18.33 4.03
N ARG A 214 1.25 19.61 3.89
CA ARG A 214 0.47 20.76 4.41
C ARG A 214 -0.86 20.92 3.70
N GLU A 215 -0.90 20.72 2.39
CA GLU A 215 -2.15 20.75 1.60
C GLU A 215 -3.12 19.66 2.03
N LEU A 216 -2.58 18.49 2.44
CA LEU A 216 -3.33 17.31 2.83
C LEU A 216 -3.70 17.25 4.32
N GLY A 217 -3.34 18.27 5.11
CA GLY A 217 -3.78 18.40 6.50
C GLY A 217 -2.70 18.18 7.57
N ALA A 218 -1.41 18.20 7.22
CA ALA A 218 -0.36 18.24 8.24
C ALA A 218 -0.29 19.62 8.90
N ASP A 219 -0.26 19.67 10.23
CA ASP A 219 -0.12 20.90 11.01
C ASP A 219 1.31 21.46 10.94
N ALA A 220 2.29 20.58 10.85
CA ALA A 220 3.71 20.95 10.76
C ALA A 220 4.48 20.00 9.82
N THR A 221 5.65 20.47 9.37
CA THR A 221 6.56 19.63 8.59
C THR A 221 7.99 19.84 9.02
N VAL A 222 8.80 18.79 8.99
CA VAL A 222 10.22 18.78 9.33
C VAL A 222 11.07 18.31 8.14
N ASP A 223 12.21 18.98 7.91
CA ASP A 223 13.24 18.56 6.95
C ASP A 223 14.37 17.84 7.69
N PRO A 224 14.45 16.50 7.64
CA PRO A 224 15.45 15.77 8.40
C PRO A 224 16.88 15.93 7.84
N THR A 225 17.05 16.61 6.70
CA THR A 225 18.38 16.88 6.10
C THR A 225 18.92 18.26 6.44
N GLY A 226 18.04 19.22 6.73
CA GLY A 226 18.37 20.63 6.95
C GLY A 226 18.48 21.03 8.42
N GLU A 227 17.95 20.19 9.33
CA GLU A 227 17.87 20.46 10.76
C GLU A 227 18.04 19.17 11.60
N ASP A 228 18.32 19.35 12.90
CA ASP A 228 18.28 18.24 13.84
C ASP A 228 16.81 17.78 14.01
N VAL A 229 16.48 16.63 13.45
CA VAL A 229 15.10 16.10 13.42
C VAL A 229 14.55 15.88 14.83
N VAL A 230 15.39 15.45 15.78
CA VAL A 230 14.97 15.22 17.18
C VAL A 230 14.64 16.55 17.84
N ALA A 231 15.53 17.54 17.73
CA ALA A 231 15.29 18.85 18.31
C ALA A 231 14.09 19.57 17.66
N ALA A 232 13.90 19.43 16.34
CA ALA A 232 12.78 20.02 15.64
C ALA A 232 11.44 19.40 16.07
N VAL A 233 11.37 18.08 16.22
CA VAL A 233 10.17 17.37 16.67
C VAL A 233 9.89 17.70 18.15
N ASP A 234 10.90 17.71 19.01
CA ASP A 234 10.74 18.06 20.44
C ASP A 234 10.15 19.47 20.61
N ALA A 235 10.62 20.44 19.82
CA ALA A 235 10.09 21.80 19.82
C ALA A 235 8.61 21.91 19.39
N ILE A 236 8.12 20.94 18.58
CA ILE A 236 6.73 20.88 18.11
C ILE A 236 5.84 20.13 19.11
N THR A 237 6.36 19.04 19.70
CA THR A 237 5.58 18.06 20.47
C THR A 237 5.64 18.23 21.97
N ASP A 238 6.58 19.04 22.47
CA ASP A 238 6.85 19.24 23.91
C ASP A 238 7.07 17.91 24.66
N GLY A 239 8.05 17.12 24.17
CA GLY A 239 8.47 15.85 24.82
C GLY A 239 8.17 14.58 24.02
N GLY A 240 8.00 14.68 22.72
CA GLY A 240 7.85 13.56 21.81
C GLY A 240 6.41 13.23 21.41
N ALA A 241 6.27 12.49 20.34
CA ALA A 241 4.97 12.11 19.78
C ALA A 241 4.38 10.85 20.43
N ALA A 242 3.06 10.74 20.42
CA ALA A 242 2.36 9.54 20.87
C ALA A 242 2.55 8.37 19.92
N GLN A 243 2.56 8.65 18.62
CA GLN A 243 2.65 7.65 17.56
C GLN A 243 3.54 8.16 16.41
N LEU A 244 4.27 7.24 15.79
CA LEU A 244 5.04 7.48 14.58
C LEU A 244 4.68 6.42 13.55
N VAL A 245 4.34 6.85 12.33
CA VAL A 245 4.14 5.95 11.18
C VAL A 245 5.27 6.17 10.19
N ASP A 246 6.07 5.13 9.95
CA ASP A 246 7.22 5.17 9.04
C ASP A 246 6.91 4.42 7.74
N PHE A 247 6.65 5.19 6.68
CA PHE A 247 6.42 4.66 5.33
C PHE A 247 7.73 4.49 4.54
N VAL A 248 8.88 4.82 5.11
CA VAL A 248 10.21 4.69 4.51
C VAL A 248 10.90 3.40 4.97
N GLY A 249 10.98 3.17 6.28
CA GLY A 249 11.58 1.96 6.86
C GLY A 249 13.07 1.78 6.56
N SER A 250 13.82 2.87 6.41
CA SER A 250 15.28 2.86 6.19
C SER A 250 16.05 2.82 7.50
N ASP A 251 17.33 2.44 7.47
CA ASP A 251 18.23 2.51 8.65
C ASP A 251 18.30 3.92 9.25
N VAL A 252 18.11 4.96 8.43
CA VAL A 252 18.09 6.36 8.88
C VAL A 252 16.80 6.65 9.66
N THR A 253 15.63 6.31 9.11
CA THR A 253 14.33 6.62 9.73
C THR A 253 14.09 5.79 10.97
N THR A 254 14.45 4.50 10.95
CA THR A 254 14.36 3.63 12.12
C THR A 254 15.37 4.00 13.21
N GLY A 255 16.52 4.59 12.81
CA GLY A 255 17.61 4.97 13.73
C GLY A 255 17.26 6.12 14.68
N TYR A 256 16.45 7.08 14.27
CA TYR A 256 16.03 8.20 15.13
C TYR A 256 14.60 8.03 15.71
N ALA A 257 13.85 7.04 15.26
CA ALA A 257 12.42 6.93 15.55
C ALA A 257 12.10 6.87 17.06
N SER A 258 12.91 6.14 17.85
CA SER A 258 12.70 6.06 19.30
C SER A 258 12.89 7.40 20.00
N ASP A 259 13.77 8.26 19.51
CA ASP A 259 14.07 9.57 20.10
C ASP A 259 12.99 10.61 19.79
N LEU A 260 12.11 10.32 18.83
CA LEU A 260 10.97 11.16 18.48
C LEU A 260 9.71 10.83 19.27
N LEU A 261 9.67 9.71 20.00
CA LEU A 261 8.50 9.23 20.72
C LEU A 261 8.54 9.61 22.20
N ARG A 262 7.38 10.01 22.73
CA ARG A 262 7.21 10.11 24.18
C ARG A 262 7.24 8.72 24.85
N ALA A 263 7.37 8.66 26.17
CA ALA A 263 7.18 7.42 26.89
C ALA A 263 5.78 6.82 26.62
N GLY A 264 5.73 5.52 26.36
CA GLY A 264 4.52 4.80 25.97
C GLY A 264 4.11 5.01 24.50
N GLY A 265 4.96 5.62 23.69
CA GLY A 265 4.69 5.82 22.26
C GLY A 265 4.95 4.58 21.42
N ASP A 266 4.28 4.47 20.26
CA ASP A 266 4.44 3.36 19.32
C ASP A 266 5.04 3.82 17.97
N HIS A 267 5.99 3.05 17.43
CA HIS A 267 6.50 3.17 16.08
C HIS A 267 5.84 2.12 15.17
N HIS A 268 5.04 2.56 14.22
CA HIS A 268 4.43 1.73 13.19
C HIS A 268 5.34 1.68 11.96
N VAL A 269 5.95 0.54 11.70
CA VAL A 269 6.86 0.30 10.57
C VAL A 269 6.03 -0.24 9.42
N VAL A 270 5.99 0.48 8.31
CA VAL A 270 5.26 0.15 7.08
C VAL A 270 6.21 -0.07 5.92
N GLY A 271 7.13 0.88 5.68
CA GLY A 271 8.20 0.72 4.71
C GLY A 271 9.22 -0.33 5.16
N TYR A 272 9.91 -0.94 4.22
CA TYR A 272 10.93 -1.96 4.49
C TYR A 272 12.15 -1.77 3.58
N GLY A 273 13.32 -2.19 4.08
CA GLY A 273 14.62 -2.04 3.40
C GLY A 273 15.75 -1.76 4.37
N GLY A 274 15.43 -1.29 5.59
CA GLY A 274 16.38 -1.06 6.68
C GLY A 274 16.23 -2.06 7.82
N HIS A 275 16.96 -1.80 8.90
CA HIS A 275 16.99 -2.62 10.12
C HIS A 275 16.56 -1.80 11.33
N ILE A 276 15.99 -2.45 12.32
CA ILE A 276 15.66 -1.84 13.61
C ILE A 276 16.74 -2.27 14.62
N HIS A 277 17.53 -1.32 15.11
CA HIS A 277 18.56 -1.54 16.09
C HIS A 277 18.25 -0.75 17.36
N VAL A 278 17.50 -1.37 18.28
CA VAL A 278 17.08 -0.73 19.52
C VAL A 278 17.62 -1.48 20.73
N PRO A 279 18.36 -0.83 21.63
CA PRO A 279 18.77 -1.43 22.88
C PRO A 279 17.53 -1.80 23.73
N ALA A 280 17.51 -3.00 24.30
CA ALA A 280 16.40 -3.44 25.14
C ALA A 280 16.13 -2.50 26.33
N GLN A 281 17.18 -1.83 26.82
CA GLN A 281 17.02 -0.86 27.92
C GLN A 281 16.19 0.36 27.49
N ASP A 282 16.34 0.85 26.27
CA ASP A 282 15.60 2.01 25.76
C ASP A 282 14.12 1.66 25.62
N LEU A 283 13.80 0.45 25.12
CA LEU A 283 12.43 -0.06 25.08
C LEU A 283 11.80 -0.11 26.49
N ILE A 284 12.54 -0.62 27.49
CA ILE A 284 12.01 -0.80 28.85
C ILE A 284 11.87 0.56 29.56
N SER A 285 12.86 1.45 29.40
CA SER A 285 12.90 2.74 30.13
C SER A 285 11.77 3.67 29.72
N ASN A 286 11.36 3.61 28.45
CA ASN A 286 10.33 4.47 27.87
C ASN A 286 9.03 3.72 27.52
N GLU A 287 8.97 2.39 27.68
CA GLU A 287 7.84 1.54 27.24
C GLU A 287 7.44 1.78 25.77
N VAL A 288 8.42 2.01 24.89
CA VAL A 288 8.18 2.22 23.46
C VAL A 288 7.92 0.87 22.78
N ALA A 289 6.97 0.81 21.85
CA ALA A 289 6.71 -0.39 21.07
C ALA A 289 7.00 -0.19 19.57
N TYR A 290 7.46 -1.25 18.90
CA TYR A 290 7.61 -1.32 17.45
C TYR A 290 6.58 -2.29 16.88
N ARG A 291 5.81 -1.85 15.87
CA ARG A 291 4.70 -2.60 15.31
C ARG A 291 4.82 -2.64 13.78
N GLY A 292 5.03 -3.81 13.23
CA GLY A 292 4.93 -4.02 11.78
C GLY A 292 3.50 -3.82 11.27
N THR A 293 3.39 -3.39 10.02
CA THR A 293 2.12 -3.25 9.31
C THR A 293 2.18 -4.00 7.99
N LEU A 294 1.23 -4.88 7.75
CA LEU A 294 1.13 -5.70 6.55
C LEU A 294 -0.25 -5.52 5.94
N VAL A 295 -0.33 -4.98 4.71
CA VAL A 295 -1.58 -4.82 3.96
C VAL A 295 -2.70 -4.26 4.85
N GLY A 296 -3.85 -4.93 4.92
CA GLY A 296 -4.99 -4.57 5.75
C GLY A 296 -6.12 -5.58 5.62
N ARG A 297 -7.26 -5.27 6.23
CA ARG A 297 -8.45 -6.12 6.21
C ARG A 297 -9.34 -5.77 5.03
N TYR A 298 -10.08 -6.72 4.51
CA TYR A 298 -11.12 -6.48 3.50
C TYR A 298 -12.06 -5.32 3.89
N THR A 299 -12.51 -5.29 5.14
CA THR A 299 -13.40 -4.23 5.66
C THR A 299 -12.72 -2.86 5.69
N GLU A 300 -11.40 -2.81 5.83
CA GLU A 300 -10.64 -1.55 5.81
C GLU A 300 -10.51 -1.01 4.39
N LEU A 301 -10.48 -1.88 3.36
CA LEU A 301 -10.57 -1.42 1.98
C LEU A 301 -11.96 -0.83 1.68
N GLN A 302 -13.04 -1.42 2.21
CA GLN A 302 -14.39 -0.85 2.09
C GLN A 302 -14.50 0.52 2.76
N GLU A 303 -13.94 0.66 3.97
CA GLU A 303 -13.92 1.94 4.69
C GLU A 303 -13.10 3.00 3.95
N LEU A 304 -11.94 2.61 3.38
CA LEU A 304 -11.13 3.51 2.56
C LEU A 304 -11.91 3.98 1.32
N MET A 305 -12.62 3.09 0.62
CA MET A 305 -13.44 3.47 -0.53
C MET A 305 -14.58 4.42 -0.13
N ALA A 306 -15.12 4.29 1.07
CA ALA A 306 -16.09 5.27 1.58
C ALA A 306 -15.46 6.65 1.80
N LEU A 307 -14.23 6.73 2.31
CA LEU A 307 -13.50 8.01 2.44
C LEU A 307 -13.14 8.61 1.06
N VAL A 308 -12.77 7.78 0.09
CA VAL A 308 -12.52 8.20 -1.29
C VAL A 308 -13.79 8.78 -1.92
N ALA A 309 -14.94 8.11 -1.77
CA ALA A 309 -16.21 8.60 -2.30
C ALA A 309 -16.69 9.92 -1.64
N MET A 310 -16.17 10.26 -0.48
CA MET A 310 -16.43 11.52 0.24
C MET A 310 -15.37 12.60 -0.01
N ASP A 311 -14.42 12.36 -0.90
CA ASP A 311 -13.24 13.22 -1.14
C ASP A 311 -12.38 13.48 0.12
N ALA A 312 -12.52 12.65 1.14
CA ALA A 312 -11.74 12.75 2.37
C ALA A 312 -10.32 12.14 2.25
N VAL A 313 -10.14 11.24 1.29
CA VAL A 313 -8.83 10.70 0.87
C VAL A 313 -8.76 10.77 -0.65
N THR A 314 -7.75 11.47 -1.14
CA THR A 314 -7.48 11.63 -2.58
C THR A 314 -6.13 11.04 -2.93
N LEU A 315 -6.01 10.51 -4.15
CA LEU A 315 -4.78 9.91 -4.65
C LEU A 315 -4.07 10.85 -5.62
N ARG A 316 -2.78 11.10 -5.39
CA ARG A 316 -1.89 11.65 -6.41
C ARG A 316 -1.42 10.52 -7.30
N SER A 317 -1.82 10.50 -8.56
CA SER A 317 -1.42 9.47 -9.51
C SER A 317 -1.15 10.03 -10.91
N GLU A 318 -0.30 9.31 -11.66
CA GLU A 318 -0.02 9.54 -13.07
C GLU A 318 -0.39 8.26 -13.84
N ARG A 319 -1.16 8.40 -14.93
CA ARG A 319 -1.62 7.26 -15.76
C ARG A 319 -0.65 7.02 -16.90
N PHE A 320 -0.35 5.75 -17.17
CA PHE A 320 0.54 5.30 -18.25
C PHE A 320 -0.16 4.24 -19.08
N GLY A 321 0.08 4.25 -20.39
CA GLY A 321 -0.30 3.16 -21.27
C GLY A 321 0.50 1.89 -20.98
N PHE A 322 -0.05 0.75 -21.36
CA PHE A 322 0.53 -0.57 -21.08
C PHE A 322 1.96 -0.72 -21.62
N GLU A 323 2.23 -0.17 -22.80
CA GLU A 323 3.54 -0.19 -23.45
C GLU A 323 4.64 0.57 -22.69
N ALA A 324 4.27 1.48 -21.79
CA ALA A 324 5.20 2.26 -20.99
C ALA A 324 5.63 1.56 -19.69
N ILE A 325 5.22 0.31 -19.46
CA ILE A 325 5.37 -0.39 -18.18
C ILE A 325 6.82 -0.47 -17.68
N ASN A 326 7.78 -0.73 -18.56
CA ASN A 326 9.20 -0.77 -18.22
C ASN A 326 9.79 0.63 -17.94
N ASP A 327 9.31 1.68 -18.64
CA ASP A 327 9.68 3.06 -18.34
C ASP A 327 9.19 3.48 -16.95
N VAL A 328 8.01 3.03 -16.56
CA VAL A 328 7.46 3.28 -15.19
C VAL A 328 8.32 2.60 -14.14
N ALA A 329 8.75 1.35 -14.35
CA ALA A 329 9.67 0.65 -13.45
C ALA A 329 10.97 1.43 -13.21
N ALA A 330 11.61 1.85 -14.31
CA ALA A 330 12.86 2.61 -14.26
C ALA A 330 12.66 4.01 -13.62
N ARG A 331 11.56 4.71 -13.93
CA ARG A 331 11.25 6.02 -13.35
C ARG A 331 10.94 5.95 -11.84
N LEU A 332 10.27 4.89 -11.40
CA LEU A 332 10.03 4.69 -9.97
C LEU A 332 11.34 4.45 -9.22
N GLU A 333 12.21 3.58 -9.75
CA GLU A 333 13.55 3.32 -9.19
C GLU A 333 14.38 4.61 -9.09
N ALA A 334 14.30 5.46 -10.11
CA ALA A 334 14.96 6.77 -10.13
C ALA A 334 14.29 7.83 -9.24
N GLY A 335 13.18 7.51 -8.54
CA GLY A 335 12.42 8.44 -7.70
C GLY A 335 11.75 9.58 -8.47
N GLN A 336 11.41 9.35 -9.75
CA GLN A 336 10.82 10.33 -10.68
C GLN A 336 9.30 10.26 -10.80
N ILE A 337 8.66 9.36 -10.07
CA ILE A 337 7.20 9.27 -10.00
C ILE A 337 6.71 10.10 -8.81
N GLU A 338 5.77 11.01 -9.05
CA GLU A 338 5.08 11.76 -8.00
C GLU A 338 3.78 11.05 -7.59
N GLY A 339 3.70 10.64 -6.33
CA GLY A 339 2.54 9.88 -5.85
C GLY A 339 2.56 8.43 -6.32
N ARG A 340 1.60 8.03 -7.18
CA ARG A 340 1.45 6.64 -7.68
C ARG A 340 1.44 6.60 -9.21
N ALA A 341 2.07 5.59 -9.79
CA ALA A 341 1.89 5.28 -11.20
C ALA A 341 0.73 4.27 -11.37
N VAL A 342 -0.10 4.47 -12.38
CA VAL A 342 -1.19 3.55 -12.76
C VAL A 342 -1.02 3.13 -14.19
N ILE A 343 -0.87 1.84 -14.42
CA ILE A 343 -0.83 1.23 -15.74
C ILE A 343 -2.26 0.96 -16.19
N THR A 344 -2.58 1.34 -17.41
CA THR A 344 -3.87 1.01 -18.05
C THR A 344 -3.63 -0.09 -19.09
N PRO A 345 -4.03 -1.35 -18.80
CA PRO A 345 -3.94 -2.45 -19.78
C PRO A 345 -4.78 -2.18 -21.04
N PRO A 346 -4.51 -2.90 -22.16
CA PRO A 346 -5.23 -2.70 -23.43
C PRO A 346 -6.73 -2.93 -23.36
#